data_3964ef29458070c06245fea440633727
#
_entry.id   3964ef29458070c06245fea440633727
#
_cell.length_a   1.000
_cell.length_b   1.000
_cell.length_c   1.000
_cell.angle_alpha   90.00
_cell.angle_beta   90.00
_cell.angle_gamma   90.00
#
_symmetry.space_group_name_H-M   'P 1'
#
loop_
_entity.id
_entity.type
_entity.pdbx_description
1 polymer ?
#
loop_
_entity_poly.entity_id
_entity_poly.type
_entity_poly.pdbx_seq_one_letter_code
_entity_poly.pdbx_strand_id
1 'polypeptide(L)'
;MLTSKRRRGMGLMAAAALTAVAGCSGGGSGGGGGEDDFTTNLQLGTGSTGGVYFPMGQEYSTLFVDNIEAEGLNVTAVETGASVENLAKIARGELQLGIAQHNTAQDAVNGEGEFNGATVENVGFLGKLYPEAAQVITLESSGIDSVSDLRGKTVAIGPPGGGTRDAAEQILSAYGLEEGDYTALEEGFGDAKAKLQDGNADASIEILGVPAASLQELQATTGEVKLVPLDGTELDTIVGQSQFEPYEIPADTYDFLDEPVPTVSVFAAMYASTNQVSEELGYELTKTLYEQADSLTLAQKELISVEEATVGQGDVPLHPGARKYFQEQGLLD
;
A
#
# COMPACT_ATOMS: atom_id res chain seq x y z
N MET A 1 67.76 12.42 -8.56
CA MET A 1 68.44 13.57 -7.96
C MET A 1 67.51 14.12 -6.92
N LEU A 2 67.81 13.74 -5.65
CA LEU A 2 68.24 14.64 -4.57
C LEU A 2 67.16 15.62 -4.11
N THR A 3 66.72 15.76 -2.86
CA THR A 3 67.12 15.39 -1.49
C THR A 3 66.01 15.90 -0.58
N SER A 4 65.46 15.09 0.33
CA SER A 4 65.62 15.12 1.78
C SER A 4 65.70 16.50 2.43
N LYS A 5 64.78 16.75 3.40
CA LYS A 5 65.15 17.25 4.73
C LYS A 5 64.03 17.10 5.75
N ARG A 6 64.32 16.26 6.74
CA ARG A 6 63.69 16.19 8.07
C ARG A 6 63.95 17.47 8.86
N ARG A 7 62.97 17.89 9.70
CA ARG A 7 63.31 18.52 11.00
C ARG A 7 62.33 18.06 12.10
N ARG A 8 62.93 17.54 13.13
CA ARG A 8 62.40 17.20 14.46
C ARG A 8 62.33 18.45 15.34
N GLY A 9 61.42 18.43 16.32
CA GLY A 9 61.42 19.27 17.50
C GLY A 9 60.13 18.96 18.27
N MET A 10 60.12 18.07 19.25
CA MET A 10 60.33 18.25 20.68
C MET A 10 59.48 19.41 21.24
N GLY A 11 58.32 19.21 21.95
CA GLY A 11 58.14 18.54 23.23
C GLY A 11 57.77 19.61 24.24
N LEU A 12 56.56 19.55 24.85
CA LEU A 12 56.39 19.98 26.24
C LEU A 12 55.15 19.31 26.85
N MET A 13 55.37 18.57 27.91
CA MET A 13 54.38 18.06 28.88
C MET A 13 53.83 19.21 29.70
N ALA A 14 52.53 19.16 30.01
CA ALA A 14 52.03 19.75 31.24
C ALA A 14 50.87 18.85 31.75
N ALA A 15 51.02 18.51 33.02
CA ALA A 15 50.24 17.51 33.75
C ALA A 15 49.03 18.11 34.46
N ALA A 16 48.06 17.25 34.67
CA ALA A 16 47.22 17.06 35.86
C ALA A 16 46.20 18.14 36.29
N ALA A 17 44.94 17.73 36.30
CA ALA A 17 44.11 17.78 37.52
C ALA A 17 42.91 16.82 37.39
N LEU A 18 42.94 15.73 38.16
CA LEU A 18 41.78 14.93 38.53
C LEU A 18 40.89 15.74 39.47
N THR A 19 39.59 15.81 39.13
CA THR A 19 38.55 16.00 40.14
C THR A 19 37.51 14.89 39.95
N ALA A 20 37.56 13.94 40.84
CA ALA A 20 36.54 12.92 41.07
C ALA A 20 35.36 13.59 41.78
N VAL A 21 34.16 13.47 41.19
CA VAL A 21 32.90 13.64 41.92
C VAL A 21 32.17 12.30 41.84
N ALA A 22 32.18 11.62 42.97
CA ALA A 22 31.32 10.48 43.23
C ALA A 22 29.92 11.00 43.60
N GLY A 23 28.87 10.39 43.01
CA GLY A 23 27.50 10.71 43.36
C GLY A 23 26.46 9.76 42.79
N CYS A 24 26.16 8.70 43.57
CA CYS A 24 24.88 8.03 43.72
C CYS A 24 24.31 7.14 42.58
N SER A 25 24.45 5.87 42.86
CA SER A 25 23.65 4.76 42.38
C SER A 25 22.15 5.01 42.51
N GLY A 26 21.42 4.82 41.39
CA GLY A 26 20.03 4.54 41.36
C GLY A 26 19.82 3.46 40.31
N GLY A 27 19.67 2.21 40.76
CA GLY A 27 19.35 1.10 39.88
C GLY A 27 17.89 1.25 39.33
N GLY A 28 17.76 1.22 38.03
CA GLY A 28 16.52 1.04 37.32
C GLY A 28 16.79 0.09 36.17
N SER A 29 16.37 -1.16 36.34
CA SER A 29 16.25 -2.11 35.25
C SER A 29 15.15 -1.59 34.31
N GLY A 30 15.55 -0.95 33.22
CA GLY A 30 14.67 -0.61 32.13
C GLY A 30 14.90 -1.60 31.00
N GLY A 31 13.90 -2.37 30.68
CA GLY A 31 13.85 -3.17 29.47
C GLY A 31 14.01 -2.25 28.24
N GLY A 32 14.75 -2.75 27.25
CA GLY A 32 14.90 -2.08 25.97
C GLY A 32 13.59 -2.10 25.19
N GLY A 33 12.72 -1.09 25.41
CA GLY A 33 11.77 -0.63 24.47
C GLY A 33 12.42 0.58 23.77
N GLY A 34 12.42 0.62 22.45
CA GLY A 34 12.78 1.82 21.71
C GLY A 34 11.89 2.95 22.21
N GLU A 35 12.47 4.14 22.41
CA GLU A 35 11.70 5.33 22.73
C GLU A 35 10.77 5.61 21.55
N ASP A 36 9.45 5.75 21.81
CA ASP A 36 8.46 6.14 20.81
C ASP A 36 8.80 7.56 20.35
N ASP A 37 8.94 7.74 19.03
CA ASP A 37 9.26 9.03 18.38
C ASP A 37 7.97 9.61 17.75
N PHE A 38 6.96 9.86 18.57
CA PHE A 38 5.67 10.36 18.11
C PHE A 38 5.77 11.73 17.45
N THR A 39 5.10 11.87 16.31
CA THR A 39 5.10 13.09 15.51
C THR A 39 3.69 13.44 15.03
N THR A 40 3.46 14.72 14.79
CA THR A 40 2.26 15.26 14.12
C THR A 40 2.55 15.67 12.67
N ASN A 41 3.80 15.51 12.20
CA ASN A 41 4.13 15.69 10.79
C ASN A 41 4.14 14.33 10.08
N LEU A 42 3.03 13.98 9.45
CA LEU A 42 2.77 12.67 8.90
C LEU A 42 2.94 12.64 7.38
N GLN A 43 3.68 11.65 6.89
CA GLN A 43 3.70 11.30 5.48
C GLN A 43 2.82 10.07 5.27
N LEU A 44 1.85 10.19 4.37
CA LEU A 44 0.93 9.12 3.98
C LEU A 44 1.38 8.52 2.65
N GLY A 45 1.96 7.33 2.69
CA GLY A 45 2.30 6.56 1.50
C GLY A 45 1.05 6.11 0.76
N THR A 46 1.01 6.32 -0.52
CA THR A 46 -0.15 6.04 -1.38
C THR A 46 0.21 5.02 -2.46
N GLY A 47 0.11 5.36 -3.72
CA GLY A 47 0.48 4.57 -4.87
C GLY A 47 0.74 5.49 -6.06
N SER A 48 0.76 4.93 -7.27
CA SER A 48 0.91 5.72 -8.50
C SER A 48 -0.30 6.65 -8.74
N THR A 49 -0.06 7.75 -9.42
CA THR A 49 -1.08 8.79 -9.71
C THR A 49 -2.26 8.28 -10.55
N GLY A 50 -2.08 7.18 -11.31
CA GLY A 50 -3.15 6.55 -12.09
C GLY A 50 -4.06 5.61 -11.28
N GLY A 51 -3.70 5.29 -10.01
CA GLY A 51 -4.48 4.44 -9.12
C GLY A 51 -5.41 5.23 -8.20
N VAL A 52 -6.16 4.50 -7.36
CA VAL A 52 -7.12 5.08 -6.40
C VAL A 52 -6.42 5.57 -5.12
N TYR A 53 -5.30 4.98 -4.70
CA TYR A 53 -4.61 5.34 -3.46
C TYR A 53 -4.13 6.78 -3.42
N PHE A 54 -3.58 7.30 -4.54
CA PHE A 54 -3.03 8.65 -4.54
C PHE A 54 -4.10 9.73 -4.34
N PRO A 55 -5.17 9.80 -5.16
CA PRO A 55 -6.24 10.78 -4.93
C PRO A 55 -6.93 10.57 -3.57
N MET A 56 -7.16 9.34 -3.13
CA MET A 56 -7.75 9.07 -1.82
C MET A 56 -6.86 9.56 -0.68
N GLY A 57 -5.55 9.33 -0.76
CA GLY A 57 -4.60 9.84 0.22
C GLY A 57 -4.54 11.36 0.27
N GLN A 58 -4.70 12.05 -0.87
CA GLN A 58 -4.79 13.51 -0.90
C GLN A 58 -6.05 14.03 -0.19
N GLU A 59 -7.21 13.39 -0.44
CA GLU A 59 -8.46 13.76 0.22
C GLU A 59 -8.39 13.49 1.72
N TYR A 60 -7.94 12.30 2.16
CA TYR A 60 -7.76 12.01 3.58
C TYR A 60 -6.72 12.91 4.25
N SER A 61 -5.62 13.24 3.58
CA SER A 61 -4.65 14.21 4.14
C SER A 61 -5.30 15.53 4.48
N THR A 62 -6.20 16.02 3.62
CA THR A 62 -6.98 17.23 3.87
C THR A 62 -7.98 17.03 5.00
N LEU A 63 -8.76 15.94 4.96
CA LEU A 63 -9.76 15.65 6.00
C LEU A 63 -9.14 15.50 7.39
N PHE A 64 -7.98 14.86 7.52
CA PHE A 64 -7.28 14.74 8.79
C PHE A 64 -6.86 16.10 9.34
N VAL A 65 -6.26 16.95 8.51
CA VAL A 65 -5.83 18.29 8.95
C VAL A 65 -7.01 19.18 9.32
N ASP A 66 -8.14 19.08 8.61
CA ASP A 66 -9.31 19.91 8.82
C ASP A 66 -10.17 19.49 10.02
N ASN A 67 -10.14 18.20 10.40
CA ASN A 67 -11.05 17.65 11.41
C ASN A 67 -10.37 17.20 12.71
N ILE A 68 -9.03 17.09 12.77
CA ILE A 68 -8.31 16.63 13.96
C ILE A 68 -7.66 17.82 14.66
N GLU A 69 -8.04 18.05 15.92
CA GLU A 69 -7.44 19.10 16.76
C GLU A 69 -6.13 18.57 17.39
N ALA A 70 -5.03 18.61 16.64
CA ALA A 70 -3.69 18.32 17.16
C ALA A 70 -2.71 19.44 16.78
N GLU A 71 -1.94 19.93 17.76
CA GLU A 71 -1.02 21.04 17.54
C GLU A 71 0.06 20.66 16.52
N GLY A 72 0.13 21.45 15.44
CA GLY A 72 1.11 21.26 14.37
C GLY A 72 0.84 20.06 13.47
N LEU A 73 -0.38 19.50 13.47
CA LEU A 73 -0.72 18.40 12.57
C LEU A 73 -0.56 18.84 11.11
N ASN A 74 0.24 18.07 10.41
CA ASN A 74 0.41 18.16 8.96
C ASN A 74 0.40 16.75 8.39
N VAL A 75 -0.39 16.51 7.36
CA VAL A 75 -0.45 15.22 6.66
C VAL A 75 -0.21 15.46 5.19
N THR A 76 0.76 14.77 4.61
CA THR A 76 1.12 14.90 3.19
C THR A 76 1.03 13.55 2.51
N ALA A 77 0.19 13.45 1.48
CA ALA A 77 0.14 12.29 0.61
C ALA A 77 1.40 12.21 -0.27
N VAL A 78 2.03 11.04 -0.30
CA VAL A 78 3.28 10.79 -1.03
C VAL A 78 3.05 9.69 -2.06
N GLU A 79 3.39 9.96 -3.31
CA GLU A 79 3.42 8.95 -4.36
C GLU A 79 4.48 7.89 -4.07
N THR A 80 4.12 6.61 -4.23
CA THR A 80 4.99 5.45 -3.98
C THR A 80 4.66 4.32 -4.96
N GLY A 81 5.41 3.22 -4.88
CA GLY A 81 5.07 1.95 -5.55
C GLY A 81 3.87 1.22 -4.95
N ALA A 82 3.24 1.74 -3.91
CA ALA A 82 2.10 1.23 -3.14
C ALA A 82 2.47 0.21 -2.04
N SER A 83 1.76 -0.91 -1.92
CA SER A 83 1.63 -1.72 -0.69
C SER A 83 2.96 -2.14 -0.06
N VAL A 84 3.84 -2.80 -0.81
CA VAL A 84 5.13 -3.29 -0.30
C VAL A 84 6.03 -2.12 0.10
N GLU A 85 6.13 -1.10 -0.76
CA GLU A 85 6.96 0.08 -0.48
C GLU A 85 6.46 0.85 0.74
N ASN A 86 5.13 1.03 0.88
CA ASN A 86 4.55 1.75 2.01
C ASN A 86 4.83 1.05 3.34
N LEU A 87 4.61 -0.26 3.41
CA LEU A 87 4.87 -1.05 4.61
C LEU A 87 6.37 -1.11 4.94
N ALA A 88 7.24 -1.28 3.93
CA ALA A 88 8.68 -1.22 4.11
C ALA A 88 9.17 0.15 4.59
N LYS A 89 8.58 1.25 4.13
CA LYS A 89 8.89 2.61 4.58
C LYS A 89 8.36 2.88 5.99
N ILE A 90 7.20 2.34 6.37
CA ILE A 90 6.71 2.36 7.76
C ILE A 90 7.71 1.62 8.65
N ALA A 91 8.17 0.43 8.25
CA ALA A 91 9.16 -0.34 9.00
C ALA A 91 10.44 0.45 9.30
N ARG A 92 10.88 1.28 8.34
CA ARG A 92 12.08 2.12 8.47
C ARG A 92 11.85 3.48 9.10
N GLY A 93 10.60 3.82 9.47
CA GLY A 93 10.23 5.12 10.01
C GLY A 93 10.22 6.27 9.00
N GLU A 94 10.22 5.97 7.71
CA GLU A 94 10.18 6.96 6.63
C GLU A 94 8.76 7.43 6.33
N LEU A 95 7.75 6.61 6.60
CA LEU A 95 6.33 6.95 6.53
C LEU A 95 5.67 6.71 7.89
N GLN A 96 4.72 7.57 8.23
CA GLN A 96 3.89 7.43 9.42
C GLN A 96 2.56 6.77 9.13
N LEU A 97 2.04 6.94 7.92
CA LEU A 97 0.81 6.34 7.43
C LEU A 97 1.06 5.69 6.07
N GLY A 98 0.24 4.71 5.72
CA GLY A 98 0.28 4.09 4.39
C GLY A 98 -1.04 3.42 4.03
N ILE A 99 -1.41 3.46 2.76
CA ILE A 99 -2.48 2.63 2.20
C ILE A 99 -1.82 1.38 1.60
N ALA A 100 -2.33 0.21 1.94
CA ALA A 100 -1.83 -1.05 1.41
C ALA A 100 -2.94 -2.09 1.30
N GLN A 101 -2.72 -3.09 0.45
CA GLN A 101 -3.56 -4.28 0.38
C GLN A 101 -3.41 -5.10 1.65
N HIS A 102 -4.50 -5.68 2.14
CA HIS A 102 -4.51 -6.40 3.40
C HIS A 102 -3.63 -7.67 3.38
N ASN A 103 -3.64 -8.41 2.26
CA ASN A 103 -2.79 -9.58 2.07
C ASN A 103 -1.29 -9.21 2.10
N THR A 104 -0.88 -8.15 1.42
CA THR A 104 0.50 -7.65 1.48
C THR A 104 0.89 -7.22 2.91
N ALA A 105 -0.05 -6.66 3.68
CA ALA A 105 0.21 -6.30 5.06
C ALA A 105 0.34 -7.52 5.98
N GLN A 106 -0.40 -8.60 5.72
CA GLN A 106 -0.22 -9.88 6.41
C GLN A 106 1.15 -10.49 6.09
N ASP A 107 1.55 -10.51 4.81
CA ASP A 107 2.89 -10.95 4.40
C ASP A 107 3.99 -10.13 5.11
N ALA A 108 3.79 -8.81 5.25
CA ALA A 108 4.73 -7.94 5.92
C ALA A 108 4.95 -8.29 7.40
N VAL A 109 3.88 -8.55 8.16
CA VAL A 109 3.99 -8.90 9.58
C VAL A 109 4.50 -10.32 9.78
N ASN A 110 4.27 -11.22 8.82
CA ASN A 110 4.74 -12.60 8.86
C ASN A 110 6.14 -12.77 8.25
N GLY A 111 6.67 -11.76 7.54
CA GLY A 111 7.94 -11.85 6.81
C GLY A 111 7.86 -12.77 5.60
N GLU A 112 6.71 -12.80 4.94
CA GLU A 112 6.42 -13.62 3.75
C GLU A 112 6.47 -12.78 2.48
N GLY A 113 6.28 -13.41 1.33
CA GLY A 113 6.26 -12.73 0.03
C GLY A 113 7.49 -11.86 -0.21
N GLU A 114 7.29 -10.64 -0.66
CA GLU A 114 8.36 -9.67 -0.95
C GLU A 114 9.17 -9.24 0.30
N PHE A 115 8.68 -9.52 1.50
CA PHE A 115 9.41 -9.20 2.74
C PHE A 115 10.48 -10.24 3.09
N ASN A 116 10.43 -11.43 2.53
CA ASN A 116 11.50 -12.44 2.51
C ASN A 116 12.22 -12.68 3.87
N GLY A 117 11.44 -12.90 4.93
CA GLY A 117 11.92 -13.15 6.29
C GLY A 117 12.16 -11.90 7.14
N ALA A 118 11.93 -10.69 6.59
CA ALA A 118 11.98 -9.45 7.35
C ALA A 118 10.57 -9.06 7.80
N THR A 119 10.26 -9.23 9.08
CA THR A 119 8.96 -8.85 9.64
C THR A 119 8.84 -7.35 9.88
N VAL A 120 7.66 -6.79 9.62
CA VAL A 120 7.31 -5.40 9.97
C VAL A 120 6.60 -5.38 11.31
N GLU A 121 7.31 -5.01 12.38
CA GLU A 121 6.80 -5.09 13.76
C GLU A 121 6.06 -3.81 14.21
N ASN A 122 6.33 -2.67 13.55
CA ASN A 122 5.83 -1.35 13.94
C ASN A 122 4.69 -0.85 13.07
N VAL A 123 3.91 -1.75 12.47
CA VAL A 123 2.72 -1.42 11.71
C VAL A 123 1.46 -1.75 12.50
N GLY A 124 0.49 -0.83 12.51
CA GLY A 124 -0.82 -0.99 13.10
C GLY A 124 -1.93 -0.74 12.10
N PHE A 125 -2.92 -1.61 12.07
CA PHE A 125 -4.10 -1.49 11.22
C PHE A 125 -5.01 -0.39 11.76
N LEU A 126 -5.36 0.60 10.93
CA LEU A 126 -6.33 1.65 11.24
C LEU A 126 -7.73 1.31 10.75
N GLY A 127 -7.84 0.48 9.71
CA GLY A 127 -9.11 -0.01 9.24
C GLY A 127 -9.18 -0.25 7.73
N LYS A 128 -10.17 -1.08 7.34
CA LYS A 128 -10.51 -1.37 5.94
C LYS A 128 -11.04 -0.11 5.26
N LEU A 129 -10.68 0.08 4.00
CA LEU A 129 -11.22 1.13 3.15
C LEU A 129 -12.28 0.56 2.19
N TYR A 130 -11.86 -0.14 1.16
CA TYR A 130 -12.75 -0.66 0.12
C TYR A 130 -12.16 -1.92 -0.53
N PRO A 131 -12.98 -2.73 -1.23
CA PRO A 131 -12.47 -3.86 -2.02
C PRO A 131 -11.79 -3.36 -3.29
N GLU A 132 -10.70 -4.05 -3.67
CA GLU A 132 -9.96 -3.84 -4.90
C GLU A 132 -10.07 -5.09 -5.79
N ALA A 133 -10.65 -4.92 -6.96
CA ALA A 133 -10.81 -5.99 -7.93
C ALA A 133 -9.58 -6.12 -8.82
N ALA A 134 -9.22 -7.36 -9.16
CA ALA A 134 -8.29 -7.63 -10.23
C ALA A 134 -8.96 -7.30 -11.57
N GLN A 135 -8.38 -6.40 -12.33
CA GLN A 135 -8.88 -5.98 -13.63
C GLN A 135 -7.83 -6.29 -14.68
N VAL A 136 -8.10 -7.29 -15.52
CA VAL A 136 -7.26 -7.62 -16.68
C VAL A 136 -7.78 -6.82 -17.85
N ILE A 137 -7.09 -5.74 -18.16
CA ILE A 137 -7.53 -4.68 -19.08
C ILE A 137 -6.86 -4.88 -20.42
N THR A 138 -7.63 -4.84 -21.50
CA THR A 138 -7.13 -4.85 -22.87
C THR A 138 -8.02 -3.99 -23.77
N LEU A 139 -7.71 -3.90 -25.06
CA LEU A 139 -8.56 -3.28 -26.04
C LEU A 139 -9.24 -4.34 -26.92
N GLU A 140 -10.45 -4.11 -27.38
CA GLU A 140 -11.20 -5.02 -28.27
C GLU A 140 -10.40 -5.42 -29.51
N SER A 141 -9.65 -4.48 -30.06
CA SER A 141 -8.78 -4.68 -31.23
C SER A 141 -7.60 -5.63 -30.97
N SER A 142 -7.26 -5.95 -29.70
CA SER A 142 -6.17 -6.87 -29.34
C SER A 142 -6.45 -8.33 -29.66
N GLY A 143 -7.76 -8.72 -29.68
CA GLY A 143 -8.22 -10.10 -29.83
C GLY A 143 -7.89 -11.00 -28.63
N ILE A 144 -7.67 -10.41 -27.44
CA ILE A 144 -7.43 -11.14 -26.18
C ILE A 144 -8.78 -11.40 -25.52
N ASP A 145 -9.16 -12.66 -25.37
CA ASP A 145 -10.42 -13.09 -24.76
C ASP A 145 -10.21 -13.84 -23.43
N SER A 146 -9.01 -14.32 -23.18
CA SER A 146 -8.61 -15.07 -21.97
C SER A 146 -7.23 -14.62 -21.51
N VAL A 147 -6.93 -14.77 -20.22
CA VAL A 147 -5.58 -14.56 -19.67
C VAL A 147 -4.54 -15.47 -20.37
N SER A 148 -4.94 -16.66 -20.82
CA SER A 148 -4.03 -17.56 -21.58
C SER A 148 -3.56 -16.96 -22.92
N ASP A 149 -4.31 -16.02 -23.51
CA ASP A 149 -3.95 -15.33 -24.75
C ASP A 149 -2.83 -14.30 -24.56
N LEU A 150 -2.45 -14.04 -23.32
CA LEU A 150 -1.33 -13.15 -22.98
C LEU A 150 0.04 -13.78 -23.27
N ARG A 151 0.10 -15.06 -23.67
CA ARG A 151 1.34 -15.71 -24.09
C ARG A 151 1.97 -15.00 -25.28
N GLY A 152 3.22 -14.54 -25.12
CA GLY A 152 3.96 -13.78 -26.13
C GLY A 152 3.55 -12.31 -26.25
N LYS A 153 2.66 -11.83 -25.38
CA LYS A 153 2.17 -10.45 -25.36
C LYS A 153 3.02 -9.57 -24.43
N THR A 154 2.85 -8.26 -24.57
CA THR A 154 3.42 -7.25 -23.67
C THR A 154 2.37 -6.87 -22.63
N VAL A 155 2.63 -7.18 -21.36
CA VAL A 155 1.66 -7.06 -20.25
C VAL A 155 2.22 -6.15 -19.17
N ALA A 156 1.50 -5.09 -18.82
CA ALA A 156 1.79 -4.30 -17.64
C ALA A 156 1.29 -5.04 -16.39
N ILE A 157 2.18 -5.26 -15.43
CA ILE A 157 1.91 -6.06 -14.21
C ILE A 157 2.02 -5.26 -12.91
N GLY A 158 2.02 -3.92 -13.02
CA GLY A 158 2.17 -3.03 -11.87
C GLY A 158 3.63 -2.65 -11.58
N PRO A 159 3.84 -1.61 -10.76
CA PRO A 159 5.16 -1.09 -10.44
C PRO A 159 5.91 -1.99 -9.45
N PRO A 160 7.26 -1.95 -9.45
CA PRO A 160 8.05 -2.55 -8.39
C PRO A 160 7.65 -1.99 -7.01
N GLY A 161 7.54 -2.86 -6.01
CA GLY A 161 7.10 -2.46 -4.67
C GLY A 161 5.58 -2.31 -4.51
N GLY A 162 4.79 -2.72 -5.51
CA GLY A 162 3.33 -2.76 -5.46
C GLY A 162 2.80 -4.18 -5.21
N GLY A 163 1.74 -4.31 -4.43
CA GLY A 163 1.02 -5.59 -4.26
C GLY A 163 0.37 -6.09 -5.57
N THR A 164 0.16 -5.21 -6.55
CA THR A 164 -0.38 -5.58 -7.86
C THR A 164 0.54 -6.51 -8.64
N ARG A 165 1.87 -6.33 -8.53
CA ARG A 165 2.82 -7.18 -9.24
C ARG A 165 2.69 -8.64 -8.81
N ASP A 166 2.73 -8.89 -7.50
CA ASP A 166 2.61 -10.24 -6.95
C ASP A 166 1.26 -10.87 -7.33
N ALA A 167 0.19 -10.09 -7.28
CA ALA A 167 -1.13 -10.50 -7.69
C ALA A 167 -1.19 -10.87 -9.18
N ALA A 168 -0.59 -10.04 -10.05
CA ALA A 168 -0.54 -10.30 -11.49
C ALA A 168 0.25 -11.57 -11.80
N GLU A 169 1.38 -11.79 -11.14
CA GLU A 169 2.19 -13.01 -11.31
C GLU A 169 1.41 -14.26 -10.86
N GLN A 170 0.68 -14.19 -9.74
CA GLN A 170 -0.19 -15.29 -9.28
C GLN A 170 -1.32 -15.58 -10.28
N ILE A 171 -1.99 -14.53 -10.80
CA ILE A 171 -3.03 -14.67 -11.81
C ILE A 171 -2.45 -15.33 -13.07
N LEU A 172 -1.35 -14.82 -13.61
CA LEU A 172 -0.71 -15.36 -14.81
C LEU A 172 -0.28 -16.81 -14.62
N SER A 173 0.32 -17.15 -13.46
CA SER A 173 0.74 -18.51 -13.13
C SER A 173 -0.43 -19.48 -13.06
N ALA A 174 -1.60 -19.06 -12.52
CA ALA A 174 -2.80 -19.89 -12.50
C ALA A 174 -3.30 -20.28 -13.90
N TYR A 175 -3.06 -19.41 -14.90
CA TYR A 175 -3.33 -19.67 -16.32
C TYR A 175 -2.15 -20.31 -17.06
N GLY A 176 -1.11 -20.77 -16.32
CA GLY A 176 0.05 -21.48 -16.89
C GLY A 176 1.02 -20.57 -17.64
N LEU A 177 1.07 -19.29 -17.28
CA LEU A 177 2.00 -18.29 -17.80
C LEU A 177 3.06 -17.97 -16.76
N GLU A 178 4.31 -18.32 -17.06
CA GLU A 178 5.46 -18.06 -16.18
C GLU A 178 6.33 -16.93 -16.75
N GLU A 179 7.30 -16.45 -15.96
CA GLU A 179 8.28 -15.47 -16.42
C GLU A 179 8.96 -15.92 -17.72
N GLY A 180 8.93 -15.06 -18.74
CA GLY A 180 9.43 -15.35 -20.08
C GLY A 180 8.38 -15.85 -21.08
N ASP A 181 7.17 -16.24 -20.62
CA ASP A 181 6.04 -16.53 -21.50
C ASP A 181 5.39 -15.26 -22.05
N TYR A 182 5.59 -14.13 -21.41
CA TYR A 182 5.12 -12.80 -21.78
C TYR A 182 6.23 -11.77 -21.55
N THR A 183 6.09 -10.56 -22.08
CA THR A 183 6.99 -9.44 -21.80
C THR A 183 6.37 -8.57 -20.71
N ALA A 184 6.93 -8.61 -19.50
CA ALA A 184 6.46 -7.82 -18.38
C ALA A 184 6.86 -6.33 -18.52
N LEU A 185 5.93 -5.43 -18.23
CA LEU A 185 6.17 -4.01 -18.00
C LEU A 185 5.85 -3.70 -16.53
N GLU A 186 6.87 -3.38 -15.76
CA GLU A 186 6.76 -3.06 -14.34
C GLU A 186 6.54 -1.54 -14.18
N GLU A 187 5.33 -1.08 -14.41
CA GLU A 187 5.01 0.35 -14.47
C GLU A 187 3.77 0.70 -13.65
N GLY A 188 3.69 1.97 -13.24
CA GLY A 188 2.50 2.52 -12.59
C GLY A 188 1.30 2.57 -13.55
N PHE A 189 0.09 2.54 -13.01
CA PHE A 189 -1.15 2.42 -13.77
C PHE A 189 -1.35 3.56 -14.80
N GLY A 190 -0.86 4.78 -14.51
CA GLY A 190 -0.91 5.88 -15.46
C GLY A 190 -0.07 5.63 -16.73
N ASP A 191 1.14 5.07 -16.55
CA ASP A 191 2.03 4.73 -17.67
C ASP A 191 1.51 3.50 -18.41
N ALA A 192 1.00 2.49 -17.70
CA ALA A 192 0.36 1.31 -18.28
C ALA A 192 -0.82 1.70 -19.18
N LYS A 193 -1.72 2.59 -18.69
CA LYS A 193 -2.82 3.16 -19.47
C LYS A 193 -2.33 3.83 -20.76
N ALA A 194 -1.31 4.68 -20.65
CA ALA A 194 -0.75 5.36 -21.82
C ALA A 194 -0.17 4.37 -22.85
N LYS A 195 0.49 3.30 -22.40
CA LYS A 195 1.03 2.26 -23.28
C LYS A 195 -0.06 1.42 -23.95
N LEU A 196 -1.16 1.11 -23.24
CA LEU A 196 -2.34 0.49 -23.87
C LEU A 196 -2.91 1.38 -24.97
N GLN A 197 -3.09 2.67 -24.67
CA GLN A 197 -3.60 3.66 -25.62
C GLN A 197 -2.72 3.79 -26.89
N ASP A 198 -1.40 3.74 -26.71
CA ASP A 198 -0.42 3.90 -27.77
C ASP A 198 -0.10 2.57 -28.51
N GLY A 199 -0.67 1.44 -28.08
CA GLY A 199 -0.40 0.11 -28.63
C GLY A 199 0.99 -0.43 -28.29
N ASN A 200 1.63 0.07 -27.21
CA ASN A 200 2.92 -0.38 -26.71
C ASN A 200 2.78 -1.43 -25.59
N ALA A 201 1.58 -1.67 -25.11
CA ALA A 201 1.18 -2.80 -24.27
C ALA A 201 -0.05 -3.46 -24.88
N ASP A 202 -0.14 -4.78 -24.79
CA ASP A 202 -1.30 -5.56 -25.24
C ASP A 202 -2.36 -5.68 -24.15
N ALA A 203 -1.93 -5.71 -22.88
CA ALA A 203 -2.79 -5.78 -21.70
C ALA A 203 -2.15 -5.12 -20.49
N SER A 204 -2.98 -4.82 -19.47
CA SER A 204 -2.56 -4.42 -18.12
C SER A 204 -3.34 -5.23 -17.09
N ILE A 205 -2.67 -5.74 -16.07
CA ILE A 205 -3.30 -6.35 -14.89
C ILE A 205 -3.19 -5.37 -13.75
N GLU A 206 -4.33 -4.92 -13.25
CA GLU A 206 -4.40 -3.88 -12.21
C GLU A 206 -5.30 -4.34 -11.07
N ILE A 207 -4.84 -4.16 -9.84
CA ILE A 207 -5.62 -4.42 -8.62
C ILE A 207 -5.99 -3.06 -8.05
N LEU A 208 -7.21 -2.65 -8.25
CA LEU A 208 -7.71 -1.34 -7.78
C LEU A 208 -9.21 -1.32 -7.50
N GLY A 209 -9.61 -0.28 -6.77
CA GLY A 209 -11.03 -0.01 -6.50
C GLY A 209 -11.83 0.27 -7.75
N VAL A 210 -13.06 -0.19 -7.77
CA VAL A 210 -14.02 0.00 -8.88
C VAL A 210 -15.10 1.01 -8.47
N PRO A 211 -15.55 1.87 -9.39
CA PRO A 211 -14.97 2.14 -10.71
C PRO A 211 -13.61 2.85 -10.62
N ALA A 212 -12.70 2.54 -11.55
CA ALA A 212 -11.41 3.23 -11.67
C ALA A 212 -11.53 4.35 -12.73
N ALA A 213 -11.18 5.57 -12.34
CA ALA A 213 -11.21 6.73 -13.24
C ALA A 213 -10.27 6.56 -14.44
N SER A 214 -9.12 5.88 -14.25
CA SER A 214 -8.17 5.59 -15.32
C SER A 214 -8.76 4.74 -16.45
N LEU A 215 -9.63 3.77 -16.13
CA LEU A 215 -10.32 2.94 -17.12
C LEU A 215 -11.41 3.73 -17.85
N GLN A 216 -12.16 4.58 -17.12
CA GLN A 216 -13.15 5.46 -17.74
C GLN A 216 -12.49 6.45 -18.71
N GLU A 217 -11.33 6.99 -18.36
CA GLU A 217 -10.54 7.85 -19.25
C GLU A 217 -9.98 7.09 -20.44
N LEU A 218 -9.51 5.85 -20.27
CA LEU A 218 -9.05 5.00 -21.36
C LEU A 218 -10.19 4.71 -22.31
N GLN A 219 -11.39 4.36 -21.80
CA GLN A 219 -12.58 4.15 -22.60
C GLN A 219 -13.00 5.41 -23.35
N ALA A 220 -13.02 6.56 -22.69
CA ALA A 220 -13.36 7.83 -23.33
C ALA A 220 -12.40 8.19 -24.48
N THR A 221 -11.15 7.74 -24.41
CA THR A 221 -10.12 8.04 -25.41
C THR A 221 -10.10 7.02 -26.55
N THR A 222 -10.22 5.73 -26.23
CA THR A 222 -10.09 4.64 -27.22
C THR A 222 -11.44 4.13 -27.74
N GLY A 223 -12.47 4.13 -26.89
CA GLY A 223 -13.77 3.52 -27.18
C GLY A 223 -13.75 1.98 -27.26
N GLU A 224 -12.63 1.33 -26.83
CA GLU A 224 -12.38 -0.10 -27.06
C GLU A 224 -11.93 -0.85 -25.80
N VAL A 225 -12.17 -0.31 -24.60
CA VAL A 225 -11.76 -1.00 -23.36
C VAL A 225 -12.55 -2.28 -23.17
N LYS A 226 -11.83 -3.34 -22.83
CA LYS A 226 -12.36 -4.65 -22.49
C LYS A 226 -11.71 -5.18 -21.21
N LEU A 227 -12.52 -5.76 -20.32
CA LEU A 227 -12.05 -6.54 -19.19
C LEU A 227 -12.09 -8.03 -19.54
N VAL A 228 -10.97 -8.70 -19.35
CA VAL A 228 -10.86 -10.16 -19.52
C VAL A 228 -11.26 -10.83 -18.21
N PRO A 229 -12.25 -11.73 -18.20
CA PRO A 229 -12.71 -12.38 -16.98
C PRO A 229 -11.65 -13.34 -16.41
N LEU A 230 -11.67 -13.47 -15.09
CA LEU A 230 -11.04 -14.58 -14.38
C LEU A 230 -12.15 -15.58 -14.03
N ASP A 231 -12.12 -16.76 -14.61
CA ASP A 231 -13.18 -17.74 -14.46
C ASP A 231 -12.65 -19.18 -14.38
N GLY A 232 -13.57 -20.12 -14.27
CA GLY A 232 -13.26 -21.56 -14.31
C GLY A 232 -12.40 -22.07 -13.15
N THR A 233 -11.63 -23.11 -13.42
CA THR A 233 -10.73 -23.74 -12.45
C THR A 233 -9.54 -22.87 -12.07
N GLU A 234 -9.19 -21.92 -12.91
CA GLU A 234 -8.12 -20.95 -12.70
C GLU A 234 -8.50 -19.97 -11.60
N LEU A 235 -9.74 -19.48 -11.59
CA LEU A 235 -10.28 -18.64 -10.50
C LEU A 235 -10.22 -19.41 -9.16
N ASP A 236 -10.71 -20.67 -9.15
CA ASP A 236 -10.68 -21.51 -7.96
C ASP A 236 -9.23 -21.74 -7.47
N THR A 237 -8.29 -21.83 -8.39
CA THR A 237 -6.86 -21.99 -8.09
C THR A 237 -6.28 -20.75 -7.44
N ILE A 238 -6.59 -19.55 -7.97
CA ILE A 238 -6.14 -18.28 -7.41
C ILE A 238 -6.67 -18.14 -5.98
N VAL A 239 -7.97 -18.33 -5.77
CA VAL A 239 -8.62 -18.24 -4.46
C VAL A 239 -8.07 -19.26 -3.47
N GLY A 240 -7.82 -20.49 -3.92
CA GLY A 240 -7.32 -21.57 -3.06
C GLY A 240 -5.84 -21.45 -2.66
N GLN A 241 -5.05 -20.65 -3.36
CA GLN A 241 -3.60 -20.51 -3.15
C GLN A 241 -3.19 -19.15 -2.60
N SER A 242 -4.13 -18.24 -2.44
CA SER A 242 -3.87 -16.86 -2.04
C SER A 242 -4.89 -16.37 -1.02
N GLN A 243 -4.76 -15.10 -0.63
CA GLN A 243 -5.73 -14.41 0.23
C GLN A 243 -6.76 -13.62 -0.60
N PHE A 244 -6.90 -13.95 -1.88
CA PHE A 244 -7.94 -13.38 -2.73
C PHE A 244 -9.30 -14.00 -2.44
N GLU A 245 -10.34 -13.18 -2.56
CA GLU A 245 -11.73 -13.62 -2.51
C GLU A 245 -12.37 -13.55 -3.89
N PRO A 246 -13.30 -14.48 -4.22
CA PRO A 246 -14.09 -14.36 -5.45
C PRO A 246 -14.82 -13.02 -5.46
N TYR A 247 -14.79 -12.35 -6.59
CA TYR A 247 -15.46 -11.08 -6.77
C TYR A 247 -16.11 -11.02 -8.17
N GLU A 248 -17.14 -10.20 -8.30
CA GLU A 248 -17.77 -9.92 -9.57
C GLU A 248 -17.87 -8.41 -9.74
N ILE A 249 -17.27 -7.86 -10.80
CA ILE A 249 -17.44 -6.44 -11.14
C ILE A 249 -18.83 -6.30 -11.75
N PRO A 250 -19.76 -5.55 -11.14
CA PRO A 250 -21.11 -5.38 -11.65
C PRO A 250 -21.12 -4.73 -13.05
N ALA A 251 -22.09 -5.10 -13.89
CA ALA A 251 -22.21 -4.55 -15.24
C ALA A 251 -22.42 -3.03 -15.28
N ASP A 252 -23.03 -2.47 -14.23
CA ASP A 252 -23.27 -1.02 -14.11
C ASP A 252 -22.07 -0.23 -13.56
N THR A 253 -20.95 -0.91 -13.27
CA THR A 253 -19.70 -0.26 -12.80
C THR A 253 -19.06 0.61 -13.88
N TYR A 254 -19.08 0.14 -15.12
CA TYR A 254 -18.51 0.85 -16.28
C TYR A 254 -19.47 0.84 -17.44
N ASP A 255 -19.60 1.96 -18.15
CA ASP A 255 -20.50 2.13 -19.30
C ASP A 255 -20.17 1.19 -20.49
N PHE A 256 -19.00 0.57 -20.49
CA PHE A 256 -18.57 -0.37 -21.53
C PHE A 256 -18.79 -1.85 -21.18
N LEU A 257 -19.36 -2.15 -20.03
CA LEU A 257 -19.69 -3.52 -19.64
C LEU A 257 -21.16 -3.83 -19.98
N ASP A 258 -21.39 -4.89 -20.73
CA ASP A 258 -22.74 -5.43 -21.01
C ASP A 258 -23.17 -6.47 -19.96
N GLU A 259 -22.21 -7.17 -19.34
CA GLU A 259 -22.41 -8.24 -18.37
C GLU A 259 -21.44 -8.08 -17.18
N PRO A 260 -21.76 -8.64 -16.00
CA PRO A 260 -20.83 -8.67 -14.89
C PRO A 260 -19.55 -9.45 -15.24
N VAL A 261 -18.41 -9.01 -14.72
CA VAL A 261 -17.11 -9.64 -14.99
C VAL A 261 -16.62 -10.39 -13.75
N PRO A 262 -16.56 -11.75 -13.79
CA PRO A 262 -15.99 -12.52 -12.69
C PRO A 262 -14.50 -12.26 -12.56
N THR A 263 -14.05 -12.13 -11.32
CA THR A 263 -12.66 -11.84 -10.97
C THR A 263 -12.40 -12.21 -9.51
N VAL A 264 -11.27 -11.72 -8.97
CA VAL A 264 -10.91 -11.82 -7.56
C VAL A 264 -10.69 -10.44 -6.97
N SER A 265 -10.78 -10.33 -5.65
CA SER A 265 -10.53 -9.10 -4.91
C SER A 265 -9.68 -9.30 -3.67
N VAL A 266 -9.05 -8.21 -3.24
CA VAL A 266 -8.45 -7.98 -1.93
C VAL A 266 -9.06 -6.71 -1.33
N PHE A 267 -8.62 -6.32 -0.12
CA PHE A 267 -9.09 -5.06 0.49
C PHE A 267 -7.95 -4.06 0.60
N ALA A 268 -8.22 -2.81 0.23
CA ALA A 268 -7.40 -1.69 0.62
C ALA A 268 -7.65 -1.36 2.10
N ALA A 269 -6.59 -1.04 2.83
CA ALA A 269 -6.69 -0.61 4.21
C ALA A 269 -5.68 0.49 4.53
N MET A 270 -5.98 1.27 5.58
CA MET A 270 -5.09 2.29 6.12
C MET A 270 -4.27 1.70 7.26
N TYR A 271 -2.99 2.00 7.27
CA TYR A 271 -2.02 1.56 8.28
C TYR A 271 -1.28 2.74 8.88
N ALA A 272 -0.83 2.61 10.12
CA ALA A 272 -0.02 3.61 10.80
C ALA A 272 1.19 2.98 11.48
N SER A 273 2.28 3.75 11.58
CA SER A 273 3.44 3.39 12.40
C SER A 273 3.08 3.46 13.88
N THR A 274 3.18 2.34 14.60
CA THR A 274 2.91 2.29 16.05
C THR A 274 3.98 2.99 16.89
N ASN A 275 5.16 3.27 16.32
CA ASN A 275 6.26 3.97 16.98
C ASN A 275 6.19 5.49 16.81
N GLN A 276 5.53 5.97 15.74
CA GLN A 276 5.54 7.38 15.35
C GLN A 276 4.16 8.05 15.41
N VAL A 277 3.09 7.26 15.46
CA VAL A 277 1.71 7.73 15.64
C VAL A 277 1.25 7.34 17.04
N SER A 278 0.94 8.32 17.89
CA SER A 278 0.47 8.06 19.25
C SER A 278 -0.91 7.39 19.26
N GLU A 279 -1.28 6.75 20.37
CA GLU A 279 -2.62 6.18 20.55
C GLU A 279 -3.70 7.23 20.34
N GLU A 280 -3.54 8.44 20.91
CA GLU A 280 -4.50 9.52 20.77
C GLU A 280 -4.67 9.97 19.31
N LEU A 281 -3.55 10.18 18.59
CA LEU A 281 -3.61 10.57 17.19
C LEU A 281 -4.17 9.44 16.32
N GLY A 282 -3.79 8.19 16.56
CA GLY A 282 -4.32 7.03 15.85
C GLY A 282 -5.83 6.84 16.07
N TYR A 283 -6.35 7.19 17.26
CA TYR A 283 -7.77 7.22 17.52
C TYR A 283 -8.48 8.28 16.65
N GLU A 284 -7.98 9.51 16.64
CA GLU A 284 -8.58 10.60 15.85
C GLU A 284 -8.47 10.34 14.34
N LEU A 285 -7.36 9.77 13.87
CA LEU A 285 -7.21 9.35 12.47
C LEU A 285 -8.26 8.30 12.09
N THR A 286 -8.42 7.23 12.91
CA THR A 286 -9.39 6.17 12.65
C THR A 286 -10.81 6.70 12.67
N LYS A 287 -11.15 7.52 13.66
CA LYS A 287 -12.45 8.17 13.78
C LYS A 287 -12.75 9.02 12.55
N THR A 288 -11.83 9.89 12.16
CA THR A 288 -12.00 10.77 10.98
C THR A 288 -12.14 9.96 9.70
N LEU A 289 -11.38 8.85 9.57
CA LEU A 289 -11.42 7.97 8.40
C LEU A 289 -12.84 7.47 8.11
N TYR A 290 -13.60 7.13 9.14
CA TYR A 290 -14.98 6.63 8.99
C TYR A 290 -16.04 7.72 9.10
N GLU A 291 -15.94 8.62 10.06
CA GLU A 291 -16.96 9.65 10.27
C GLU A 291 -16.98 10.73 9.18
N GLN A 292 -15.87 10.89 8.44
CA GLN A 292 -15.76 11.84 7.35
C GLN A 292 -15.72 11.17 5.95
N ALA A 293 -15.94 9.85 5.86
CA ALA A 293 -15.91 9.12 4.58
C ALA A 293 -16.85 9.72 3.53
N ASP A 294 -18.05 10.13 3.92
CA ASP A 294 -19.04 10.77 3.05
C ASP A 294 -18.55 12.09 2.40
N SER A 295 -17.55 12.72 2.99
CA SER A 295 -16.95 13.96 2.48
C SER A 295 -15.97 13.74 1.33
N LEU A 296 -15.54 12.48 1.08
CA LEU A 296 -14.72 12.13 -0.06
C LEU A 296 -15.48 12.38 -1.37
N THR A 297 -14.76 12.69 -2.43
CA THR A 297 -15.32 12.85 -3.77
C THR A 297 -15.23 11.57 -4.62
N LEU A 298 -14.36 10.65 -4.22
CA LEU A 298 -14.15 9.37 -4.89
C LEU A 298 -15.36 8.44 -4.74
N ALA A 299 -15.68 7.68 -5.78
CA ALA A 299 -16.80 6.74 -5.77
C ALA A 299 -16.67 5.66 -4.68
N GLN A 300 -15.44 5.28 -4.33
CA GLN A 300 -15.13 4.29 -3.30
C GLN A 300 -15.64 4.66 -1.91
N LYS A 301 -15.99 5.92 -1.65
CA LYS A 301 -16.56 6.33 -0.36
C LYS A 301 -17.78 5.52 0.08
N GLU A 302 -18.62 5.13 -0.87
CA GLU A 302 -19.83 4.35 -0.62
C GLU A 302 -19.54 2.93 -0.07
N LEU A 303 -18.26 2.49 -0.17
CA LEU A 303 -17.77 1.19 0.28
C LEU A 303 -17.01 1.26 1.60
N ILE A 304 -16.81 2.48 2.15
CA ILE A 304 -16.10 2.70 3.41
C ILE A 304 -17.13 2.77 4.53
N SER A 305 -17.18 1.73 5.36
CA SER A 305 -18.13 1.68 6.48
C SER A 305 -17.43 1.21 7.75
N VAL A 306 -17.86 1.77 8.89
CA VAL A 306 -17.31 1.39 10.19
C VAL A 306 -17.68 -0.04 10.58
N GLU A 307 -18.84 -0.53 10.14
CA GLU A 307 -19.32 -1.88 10.40
C GLU A 307 -18.39 -2.96 9.83
N GLU A 308 -17.72 -2.66 8.72
CA GLU A 308 -16.76 -3.54 8.08
C GLU A 308 -15.30 -3.19 8.38
N ALA A 309 -15.05 -2.24 9.25
CA ALA A 309 -13.75 -1.66 9.49
C ALA A 309 -12.64 -2.67 9.85
N THR A 310 -12.99 -3.76 10.51
CA THR A 310 -12.04 -4.80 10.95
C THR A 310 -11.91 -5.97 9.97
N VAL A 311 -12.68 -5.99 8.88
CA VAL A 311 -12.57 -7.02 7.83
C VAL A 311 -11.22 -6.93 7.16
N GLY A 312 -10.56 -8.07 6.96
CA GLY A 312 -9.23 -8.14 6.35
C GLY A 312 -8.06 -7.75 7.28
N GLN A 313 -8.30 -7.51 8.58
CA GLN A 313 -7.23 -7.25 9.53
C GLN A 313 -6.21 -8.40 9.59
N GLY A 314 -6.69 -9.65 9.59
CA GLY A 314 -5.82 -10.83 9.71
C GLY A 314 -4.91 -10.80 10.92
N ASP A 315 -3.64 -11.12 10.72
CA ASP A 315 -2.61 -11.14 11.77
C ASP A 315 -2.03 -9.75 12.08
N VAL A 316 -2.36 -8.73 11.29
CA VAL A 316 -1.85 -7.36 11.51
C VAL A 316 -2.44 -6.80 12.81
N PRO A 317 -1.62 -6.36 13.78
CA PRO A 317 -2.15 -5.81 15.01
C PRO A 317 -2.93 -4.52 14.75
N LEU A 318 -4.04 -4.34 15.47
CA LEU A 318 -4.71 -3.04 15.47
C LEU A 318 -3.77 -1.98 16.06
N HIS A 319 -3.73 -0.80 15.43
CA HIS A 319 -3.14 0.37 16.08
C HIS A 319 -3.86 0.63 17.42
N PRO A 320 -3.16 0.98 18.52
CA PRO A 320 -3.82 1.17 19.81
C PRO A 320 -5.03 2.13 19.77
N GLY A 321 -4.90 3.24 19.04
CA GLY A 321 -5.99 4.20 18.85
C GLY A 321 -7.16 3.64 18.04
N ALA A 322 -6.90 2.86 17.00
CA ALA A 322 -7.96 2.19 16.24
C ALA A 322 -8.72 1.19 17.09
N ARG A 323 -7.99 0.39 17.89
CA ARG A 323 -8.63 -0.54 18.87
C ARG A 323 -9.60 0.17 19.76
N LYS A 324 -9.20 1.32 20.34
CA LYS A 324 -10.04 2.12 21.23
C LYS A 324 -11.30 2.62 20.51
N TYR A 325 -11.16 3.16 19.31
CA TYR A 325 -12.30 3.61 18.52
C TYR A 325 -13.27 2.45 18.20
N PHE A 326 -12.75 1.31 17.75
CA PHE A 326 -13.60 0.15 17.42
C PHE A 326 -14.29 -0.46 18.65
N GLN A 327 -13.66 -0.40 19.83
CA GLN A 327 -14.36 -0.78 21.09
C GLN A 327 -15.50 0.17 21.42
N GLU A 328 -15.34 1.47 21.23
CA GLU A 328 -16.41 2.46 21.41
C GLU A 328 -17.56 2.27 20.41
N GLN A 329 -17.25 1.80 19.19
CA GLN A 329 -18.26 1.45 18.18
C GLN A 329 -18.90 0.07 18.41
N GLY A 330 -18.44 -0.70 19.39
CA GLY A 330 -18.97 -2.03 19.70
C GLY A 330 -18.56 -3.13 18.71
N LEU A 331 -17.51 -2.91 17.94
CA LEU A 331 -16.97 -3.88 16.98
C LEU A 331 -15.97 -4.86 17.63
N LEU A 332 -15.48 -4.54 18.81
CA LEU A 332 -14.55 -5.34 19.61
C LEU A 332 -15.03 -5.45 21.04
N ASP A 333 -14.66 -6.58 21.73
CA ASP A 333 -14.93 -6.83 23.15
C ASP A 333 -14.03 -5.98 24.07
#